data_1b6a202af6cca9db5cae4d088632884b
#
_entry.id   1b6a202af6cca9db5cae4d088632884b
#
_cell.length_a   1.000
_cell.length_b   1.000
_cell.length_c   1.000
_cell.angle_alpha   90.00
_cell.angle_beta   90.00
_cell.angle_gamma   90.00
#
_symmetry.space_group_name_H-M   'P 1'
#
loop_
_entity.id
_entity.type
_entity.pdbx_description
1 polymer ?
#
loop_
_entity_poly.entity_id
_entity_poly.type
_entity_poly.pdbx_seq_one_letter_code
_entity_poly.pdbx_strand_id
1 'polypeptide(L)'
;LSNYEIRSRYPNFYMSLYDELLRIPFLITGPGITSKKITRPIRTIDIFPTLFDILKLSFPSKIQGKSFFNLFTQDDKNPDPCFIHTIPYEKPSKYDRVGIRTPNFKYFRNAKNKNEDVHLYDLINDPLENKNIANYENTKVMQMEDILSSITSFTTNIEKENIDEEEEQKIRDELKKLGYL
;
A
#
# COMPACT_ATOMS: atom_id res chain seq x y z
N LEU A 1 -13.40 -1.13 -19.07
CA LEU A 1 -12.72 -2.37 -19.47
C LEU A 1 -13.60 -3.56 -19.12
N SER A 2 -13.80 -4.48 -20.06
CA SER A 2 -14.55 -5.71 -19.80
C SER A 2 -13.74 -6.64 -18.90
N ASN A 3 -14.41 -7.53 -18.14
CA ASN A 3 -13.74 -8.56 -17.35
C ASN A 3 -12.80 -9.46 -18.19
N TYR A 4 -13.02 -9.55 -19.48
CA TYR A 4 -12.19 -10.30 -20.42
C TYR A 4 -10.89 -9.54 -20.74
N GLU A 5 -10.94 -8.23 -20.97
CA GLU A 5 -9.76 -7.40 -21.22
C GLU A 5 -8.85 -7.33 -20.00
N ILE A 6 -9.43 -7.25 -18.80
CA ILE A 6 -8.68 -7.31 -17.53
C ILE A 6 -7.96 -8.65 -17.40
N ARG A 7 -8.63 -9.78 -17.67
CA ARG A 7 -8.02 -11.12 -17.56
C ARG A 7 -6.96 -11.39 -18.62
N SER A 8 -7.11 -10.88 -19.84
CA SER A 8 -6.11 -11.05 -20.90
C SER A 8 -4.84 -10.25 -20.63
N ARG A 9 -4.98 -9.08 -20.00
CA ARG A 9 -3.87 -8.20 -19.61
C ARG A 9 -3.11 -8.73 -18.38
N TYR A 10 -3.80 -9.48 -17.51
CA TYR A 10 -3.26 -9.94 -16.23
C TYR A 10 -3.55 -11.43 -16.01
N PRO A 11 -2.78 -12.35 -16.62
CA PRO A 11 -3.00 -13.78 -16.46
C PRO A 11 -2.92 -14.25 -15.00
N ASN A 12 -2.26 -13.48 -14.12
CA ASN A 12 -2.17 -13.70 -12.68
C ASN A 12 -2.82 -12.54 -11.91
N PHE A 13 -4.11 -12.32 -12.12
CA PHE A 13 -4.91 -11.20 -11.58
C PHE A 13 -4.64 -10.92 -10.09
N TYR A 14 -4.57 -11.97 -9.26
CA TYR A 14 -4.35 -11.84 -7.80
C TYR A 14 -2.95 -11.35 -7.39
N MET A 15 -2.01 -11.28 -8.35
CA MET A 15 -0.64 -10.85 -8.11
C MET A 15 -0.27 -9.57 -8.85
N SER A 16 -1.27 -8.77 -9.18
CA SER A 16 -1.09 -7.52 -9.92
C SER A 16 -1.12 -6.33 -8.99
N LEU A 17 -0.25 -5.33 -9.27
CA LEU A 17 -0.13 -4.09 -8.51
C LEU A 17 -0.58 -2.86 -9.32
N TYR A 18 -1.46 -3.06 -10.30
CA TYR A 18 -2.03 -1.96 -11.09
C TYR A 18 -3.14 -1.20 -10.37
N ASP A 19 -3.33 0.07 -10.70
CA ASP A 19 -4.30 0.96 -10.03
C ASP A 19 -5.74 0.43 -10.11
N GLU A 20 -6.10 -0.32 -11.16
CA GLU A 20 -7.43 -0.96 -11.26
C GLU A 20 -7.74 -1.91 -10.08
N LEU A 21 -6.70 -2.46 -9.44
CA LEU A 21 -6.84 -3.37 -8.29
C LEU A 21 -6.54 -2.69 -6.96
N LEU A 22 -5.69 -1.66 -6.98
CA LEU A 22 -5.22 -0.99 -5.75
C LEU A 22 -6.10 0.20 -5.36
N ARG A 23 -6.74 0.87 -6.32
CA ARG A 23 -7.60 2.02 -6.03
C ARG A 23 -8.97 1.55 -5.56
N ILE A 24 -9.21 1.76 -4.28
CA ILE A 24 -10.52 1.54 -3.68
C ILE A 24 -11.22 2.89 -3.43
N PRO A 25 -12.54 3.00 -3.65
CA PRO A 25 -13.29 4.18 -3.25
C PRO A 25 -13.28 4.30 -1.73
N PHE A 26 -13.01 5.51 -1.24
CA PHE A 26 -13.08 5.82 0.18
C PHE A 26 -13.93 7.07 0.39
N LEU A 27 -14.96 6.94 1.19
CA LEU A 27 -15.86 8.02 1.59
C LEU A 27 -15.94 8.08 3.11
N ILE A 28 -15.79 9.27 3.65
CA ILE A 28 -16.00 9.54 5.07
C ILE A 28 -16.98 10.69 5.24
N THR A 29 -17.92 10.54 6.15
CA THR A 29 -18.91 11.54 6.49
C THR A 29 -19.14 11.56 7.98
N GLY A 30 -19.45 12.72 8.54
CA GLY A 30 -19.73 12.86 9.97
C GLY A 30 -19.73 14.33 10.41
N PRO A 31 -20.06 14.58 11.69
CA PRO A 31 -20.01 15.91 12.25
C PRO A 31 -18.60 16.53 12.14
N GLY A 32 -18.52 17.78 11.67
CA GLY A 32 -17.26 18.50 11.53
C GLY A 32 -16.42 18.12 10.30
N ILE A 33 -16.90 17.21 9.44
CA ILE A 33 -16.24 16.86 8.19
C ILE A 33 -16.84 17.72 7.07
N THR A 34 -15.99 18.56 6.45
CA THR A 34 -16.40 19.39 5.31
C THR A 34 -16.41 18.56 4.03
N SER A 35 -17.37 18.84 3.14
CA SER A 35 -17.39 18.21 1.81
C SER A 35 -16.17 18.63 1.00
N LYS A 36 -15.26 17.69 0.75
CA LYS A 36 -14.03 17.91 -0.02
C LYS A 36 -13.63 16.64 -0.76
N LYS A 37 -13.19 16.78 -2.00
CA LYS A 37 -12.57 15.70 -2.76
C LYS A 37 -11.06 15.74 -2.57
N ILE A 38 -10.49 14.70 -1.96
CA ILE A 38 -9.04 14.51 -1.82
C ILE A 38 -8.56 13.71 -3.02
N THR A 39 -7.67 14.28 -3.82
CA THR A 39 -7.19 13.65 -5.08
C THR A 39 -5.86 12.92 -4.93
N ARG A 40 -5.12 13.17 -3.84
CA ARG A 40 -3.88 12.46 -3.57
C ARG A 40 -4.12 11.03 -3.08
N PRO A 41 -3.17 10.12 -3.25
CA PRO A 41 -3.24 8.79 -2.65
C PRO A 41 -3.34 8.86 -1.13
N ILE A 42 -4.19 8.02 -0.54
CA ILE A 42 -4.30 7.77 0.89
C ILE A 42 -3.92 6.31 1.12
N ARG A 43 -3.07 6.06 2.10
CA ARG A 43 -2.68 4.69 2.48
C ARG A 43 -3.72 4.11 3.43
N THR A 44 -4.02 2.82 3.29
CA THR A 44 -4.98 2.15 4.20
C THR A 44 -4.56 2.21 5.67
N ILE A 45 -3.24 2.18 5.94
CA ILE A 45 -2.70 2.30 7.30
C ILE A 45 -2.96 3.67 7.95
N ASP A 46 -3.27 4.71 7.15
CA ASP A 46 -3.53 6.07 7.62
C ASP A 46 -5.00 6.27 8.05
N ILE A 47 -5.89 5.33 7.71
CA ILE A 47 -7.32 5.42 8.02
C ILE A 47 -7.54 5.39 9.54
N PHE A 48 -6.93 4.41 10.21
CA PHE A 48 -7.11 4.22 11.65
C PHE A 48 -6.68 5.45 12.47
N PRO A 49 -5.44 5.99 12.34
CA PRO A 49 -5.06 7.19 13.06
C PRO A 49 -5.94 8.40 12.72
N THR A 50 -6.44 8.50 11.48
CA THR A 50 -7.36 9.59 11.10
C THR A 50 -8.69 9.49 11.82
N LEU A 51 -9.24 8.29 11.99
CA LEU A 51 -10.47 8.08 12.76
C LEU A 51 -10.29 8.47 14.22
N PHE A 52 -9.13 8.16 14.83
CA PHE A 52 -8.82 8.57 16.20
C PHE A 52 -8.77 10.09 16.34
N ASP A 53 -8.18 10.81 15.39
CA ASP A 53 -8.17 12.28 15.38
C ASP A 53 -9.58 12.87 15.26
N ILE A 54 -10.41 12.31 14.36
CA ILE A 54 -11.80 12.75 14.18
C ILE A 54 -12.58 12.58 15.49
N LEU A 55 -12.39 11.43 16.16
CA LEU A 55 -13.09 11.08 17.40
C LEU A 55 -12.43 11.70 18.65
N LYS A 56 -11.31 12.41 18.49
CA LYS A 56 -10.51 12.98 19.59
C LYS A 56 -10.09 11.94 20.64
N LEU A 57 -9.72 10.77 20.16
CA LEU A 57 -9.23 9.66 20.98
C LEU A 57 -7.70 9.65 20.98
N SER A 58 -7.09 9.14 22.05
CA SER A 58 -5.64 8.93 22.11
C SER A 58 -5.26 7.69 21.31
N PHE A 59 -4.16 7.75 20.54
CA PHE A 59 -3.66 6.58 19.85
C PHE A 59 -2.85 5.66 20.74
N PRO A 60 -2.80 4.37 20.43
CA PRO A 60 -1.73 3.49 20.89
C PRO A 60 -0.36 4.01 20.43
N SER A 61 0.68 3.86 21.25
CA SER A 61 2.02 4.43 21.03
C SER A 61 2.78 3.88 19.81
N LYS A 62 2.32 2.76 19.22
CA LYS A 62 3.03 2.05 18.15
C LYS A 62 2.16 1.92 16.89
N ILE A 63 1.82 3.05 16.26
CA ILE A 63 1.09 3.07 14.97
C ILE A 63 2.02 3.52 13.86
N GLN A 64 2.08 2.77 12.76
CA GLN A 64 2.88 3.11 11.57
C GLN A 64 2.19 4.16 10.66
N GLY A 65 0.85 4.21 10.68
CA GLY A 65 0.07 5.17 9.91
C GLY A 65 0.15 6.58 10.45
N LYS A 66 -0.12 7.55 9.59
CA LYS A 66 -0.21 8.97 9.95
C LYS A 66 -1.61 9.48 9.64
N SER A 67 -2.19 10.25 10.56
CA SER A 67 -3.48 10.88 10.31
C SER A 67 -3.40 11.87 9.14
N PHE A 68 -4.41 11.81 8.27
CA PHE A 68 -4.64 12.80 7.23
C PHE A 68 -5.81 13.75 7.55
N PHE A 69 -6.17 13.88 8.81
CA PHE A 69 -7.26 14.74 9.25
C PHE A 69 -7.10 16.20 8.79
N ASN A 70 -5.87 16.70 8.74
CA ASN A 70 -5.54 18.03 8.24
C ASN A 70 -5.95 18.25 6.77
N LEU A 71 -6.07 17.19 5.95
CA LEU A 71 -6.49 17.32 4.56
C LEU A 71 -7.96 17.74 4.39
N PHE A 72 -8.75 17.65 5.42
CA PHE A 72 -10.13 18.16 5.35
C PHE A 72 -10.17 19.69 5.25
N THR A 73 -9.13 20.37 5.74
CA THR A 73 -9.04 21.84 5.74
C THR A 73 -7.90 22.40 4.90
N GLN A 74 -6.83 21.62 4.71
CA GLN A 74 -5.61 22.04 4.03
C GLN A 74 -5.25 21.06 2.91
N ASP A 75 -4.39 21.49 1.98
CA ASP A 75 -3.80 20.60 0.97
C ASP A 75 -2.38 20.25 1.39
N ASP A 76 -2.05 18.96 1.34
CA ASP A 76 -0.69 18.46 1.54
C ASP A 76 -0.01 18.31 0.18
N LYS A 77 1.13 18.99 0.03
CA LYS A 77 1.87 19.01 -1.23
C LYS A 77 2.78 17.79 -1.41
N ASN A 78 3.15 17.12 -0.32
CA ASN A 78 4.11 16.02 -0.34
C ASN A 78 3.58 14.79 0.42
N PRO A 79 2.65 14.03 -0.16
CA PRO A 79 2.16 12.82 0.48
C PRO A 79 3.27 11.76 0.59
N ASP A 80 3.26 11.01 1.68
CA ASP A 80 4.10 9.84 1.84
C ASP A 80 3.82 8.83 0.70
N PRO A 81 4.83 8.13 0.18
CA PRO A 81 4.63 7.09 -0.81
C PRO A 81 3.82 5.93 -0.21
N CYS A 82 2.92 5.38 -1.03
CA CYS A 82 2.16 4.20 -0.66
C CYS A 82 3.01 2.95 -0.95
N PHE A 83 3.37 2.22 0.08
CA PHE A 83 3.93 0.88 -0.08
C PHE A 83 2.85 -0.07 -0.61
N ILE A 84 3.18 -0.85 -1.63
CA ILE A 84 2.30 -1.81 -2.26
C ILE A 84 2.99 -3.18 -2.35
N HIS A 85 2.24 -4.22 -2.05
CA HIS A 85 2.76 -5.58 -2.04
C HIS A 85 1.66 -6.55 -2.44
N THR A 86 1.97 -7.55 -3.25
CA THR A 86 1.05 -8.67 -3.49
C THR A 86 0.87 -9.44 -2.18
N ILE A 87 -0.32 -10.00 -1.97
CA ILE A 87 -0.60 -10.80 -0.77
C ILE A 87 0.38 -11.97 -0.73
N PRO A 88 1.26 -12.06 0.28
CA PRO A 88 2.12 -13.22 0.41
C PRO A 88 1.24 -14.42 0.76
N TYR A 89 1.22 -15.43 -0.10
CA TYR A 89 0.74 -16.75 0.30
C TYR A 89 1.69 -17.33 1.36
N GLU A 90 1.25 -18.33 2.08
CA GLU A 90 2.06 -19.01 3.12
C GLU A 90 3.49 -19.38 2.65
N LYS A 91 3.68 -19.56 1.35
CA LYS A 91 5.00 -19.76 0.73
C LYS A 91 5.28 -18.64 -0.27
N PRO A 92 6.41 -17.91 -0.12
CA PRO A 92 6.80 -16.88 -1.06
C PRO A 92 6.85 -17.41 -2.49
N SER A 93 6.09 -16.80 -3.37
CA SER A 93 6.01 -17.16 -4.79
C SER A 93 7.08 -16.40 -5.61
N LYS A 94 7.46 -16.97 -6.76
CA LYS A 94 8.26 -16.25 -7.76
C LYS A 94 7.52 -15.08 -8.41
N TYR A 95 6.22 -15.00 -8.20
CA TYR A 95 5.36 -13.93 -8.74
C TYR A 95 5.09 -12.82 -7.72
N ASP A 96 5.63 -12.93 -6.50
CA ASP A 96 5.45 -11.90 -5.48
C ASP A 96 6.11 -10.61 -5.94
N ARG A 97 5.36 -9.52 -5.86
CA ARG A 97 5.77 -8.18 -6.26
C ARG A 97 5.70 -7.23 -5.09
N VAL A 98 6.63 -6.30 -5.07
CA VAL A 98 6.69 -5.23 -4.08
C VAL A 98 6.99 -3.92 -4.79
N GLY A 99 6.43 -2.84 -4.30
CA GLY A 99 6.64 -1.55 -4.93
C GLY A 99 6.15 -0.38 -4.11
N ILE A 100 6.17 0.77 -4.74
CA ILE A 100 5.66 2.03 -4.20
C ILE A 100 4.83 2.77 -5.25
N ARG A 101 3.82 3.47 -4.75
CA ARG A 101 3.01 4.40 -5.53
C ARG A 101 3.12 5.79 -4.93
N THR A 102 3.55 6.75 -5.72
CA THR A 102 3.54 8.19 -5.43
C THR A 102 2.44 8.88 -6.23
N PRO A 103 2.14 10.17 -6.05
CA PRO A 103 1.18 10.87 -6.90
C PRO A 103 1.50 10.78 -8.39
N ASN A 104 2.79 10.80 -8.75
CA ASN A 104 3.25 10.96 -10.12
C ASN A 104 3.75 9.66 -10.75
N PHE A 105 4.27 8.73 -9.95
CA PHE A 105 4.89 7.50 -10.45
C PHE A 105 4.44 6.28 -9.65
N LYS A 106 4.39 5.16 -10.34
CA LYS A 106 4.30 3.84 -9.74
C LYS A 106 5.50 3.01 -10.15
N TYR A 107 6.11 2.37 -9.18
CA TYR A 107 7.22 1.47 -9.36
C TYR A 107 6.96 0.16 -8.62
N PHE A 108 7.18 -0.95 -9.28
CA PHE A 108 7.18 -2.25 -8.62
C PHE A 108 8.09 -3.24 -9.34
N ARG A 109 8.49 -4.28 -8.62
CA ARG A 109 9.37 -5.32 -9.12
C ARG A 109 9.15 -6.63 -8.39
N ASN A 110 9.81 -7.70 -8.82
CA ASN A 110 9.81 -8.95 -8.06
C ASN A 110 10.29 -8.74 -6.61
N ALA A 111 9.60 -9.34 -5.65
CA ALA A 111 9.90 -9.14 -4.23
C ALA A 111 11.25 -9.72 -3.81
N LYS A 112 11.69 -10.82 -4.44
CA LYS A 112 12.95 -11.50 -4.12
C LYS A 112 14.14 -10.99 -4.93
N ASN A 113 13.93 -10.70 -6.21
CA ASN A 113 14.98 -10.26 -7.12
C ASN A 113 14.65 -8.87 -7.68
N LYS A 114 15.37 -7.84 -7.23
CA LYS A 114 15.13 -6.46 -7.64
C LYS A 114 15.42 -6.15 -9.10
N ASN A 115 16.08 -7.04 -9.81
CA ASN A 115 16.37 -6.88 -11.24
C ASN A 115 15.36 -7.62 -12.13
N GLU A 116 14.36 -8.27 -11.55
CA GLU A 116 13.34 -9.02 -12.28
C GLU A 116 11.99 -8.33 -12.20
N ASP A 117 11.23 -8.44 -13.29
CA ASP A 117 9.85 -7.96 -13.40
C ASP A 117 9.70 -6.48 -12.97
N VAL A 118 10.64 -5.65 -13.45
CA VAL A 118 10.74 -4.22 -13.10
C VAL A 118 9.75 -3.42 -13.94
N HIS A 119 8.91 -2.67 -13.25
CA HIS A 119 7.88 -1.81 -13.84
C HIS A 119 7.99 -0.40 -13.29
N LEU A 120 7.89 0.58 -14.18
CA LEU A 120 7.80 1.99 -13.85
C LEU A 120 6.75 2.66 -14.76
N TYR A 121 5.81 3.38 -14.16
CA TYR A 121 4.76 4.10 -14.86
C TYR A 121 4.72 5.56 -14.44
N ASP A 122 4.59 6.45 -15.44
CA ASP A 122 4.32 7.87 -15.25
C ASP A 122 2.80 8.10 -15.17
N LEU A 123 2.27 8.21 -13.98
CA LEU A 123 0.82 8.30 -13.76
C LEU A 123 0.20 9.64 -14.16
N ILE A 124 1.03 10.65 -14.47
CA ILE A 124 0.56 11.93 -14.99
C ILE A 124 0.24 11.81 -16.48
N ASN A 125 1.16 11.23 -17.24
CA ASN A 125 1.05 11.12 -18.70
C ASN A 125 0.42 9.80 -19.14
N ASP A 126 0.46 8.77 -18.30
CA ASP A 126 -0.10 7.43 -18.54
C ASP A 126 -0.87 6.92 -17.30
N PRO A 127 -2.02 7.53 -16.96
CA PRO A 127 -2.80 7.15 -15.78
C PRO A 127 -3.42 5.74 -15.86
N LEU A 128 -3.38 5.11 -17.03
CA LEU A 128 -3.86 3.74 -17.24
C LEU A 128 -2.73 2.70 -17.24
N GLU A 129 -1.50 3.11 -16.97
CA GLU A 129 -0.33 2.23 -16.85
C GLU A 129 -0.12 1.32 -18.07
N ASN A 130 -0.28 1.89 -19.27
CA ASN A 130 -0.16 1.16 -20.54
C ASN A 130 1.29 0.97 -20.97
N LYS A 131 2.18 1.89 -20.57
CA LYS A 131 3.56 1.95 -21.04
C LYS A 131 4.54 1.82 -19.88
N ASN A 132 5.14 0.65 -19.74
CA ASN A 132 6.27 0.47 -18.81
C ASN A 132 7.51 1.24 -19.36
N ILE A 133 7.98 2.23 -18.61
CA ILE A 133 9.13 3.07 -18.97
C ILE A 133 10.41 2.69 -18.21
N ALA A 134 10.43 1.59 -17.46
CA ALA A 134 11.58 1.19 -16.64
C ALA A 134 12.89 1.07 -17.44
N ASN A 135 12.83 0.57 -18.67
CA ASN A 135 14.02 0.39 -19.52
C ASN A 135 14.58 1.71 -20.08
N TYR A 136 13.81 2.80 -20.00
CA TYR A 136 14.19 4.10 -20.57
C TYR A 136 14.54 5.14 -19.50
N GLU A 137 14.05 4.94 -18.27
CA GLU A 137 14.13 5.88 -17.15
C GLU A 137 14.94 5.31 -15.97
N ASN A 138 16.16 4.83 -16.24
CA ASN A 138 17.01 4.17 -15.25
C ASN A 138 17.22 5.01 -13.97
N THR A 139 17.45 6.33 -14.13
CA THR A 139 17.61 7.24 -12.98
C THR A 139 16.37 7.27 -12.10
N LYS A 140 15.17 7.27 -12.71
CA LYS A 140 13.91 7.25 -11.97
C LYS A 140 13.68 5.92 -11.28
N VAL A 141 14.01 4.80 -11.94
CA VAL A 141 13.99 3.46 -11.34
C VAL A 141 14.84 3.42 -10.08
N MET A 142 16.08 3.92 -10.13
CA MET A 142 16.98 3.98 -8.97
C MET A 142 16.38 4.82 -7.83
N GLN A 143 15.87 6.01 -8.12
CA GLN A 143 15.22 6.87 -7.12
C GLN A 143 14.03 6.16 -6.44
N MET A 144 13.21 5.47 -7.20
CA MET A 144 12.04 4.76 -6.66
C MET A 144 12.47 3.53 -5.85
N GLU A 145 13.51 2.81 -6.29
CA GLU A 145 14.08 1.68 -5.53
C GLU A 145 14.69 2.14 -4.20
N ASP A 146 15.37 3.29 -4.17
CA ASP A 146 15.92 3.86 -2.92
C ASP A 146 14.80 4.16 -1.91
N ILE A 147 13.70 4.74 -2.36
CA ILE A 147 12.53 4.99 -1.50
C ILE A 147 11.94 3.66 -1.02
N LEU A 148 11.75 2.68 -1.92
CA LEU A 148 11.23 1.35 -1.56
C LEU A 148 12.13 0.67 -0.53
N SER A 149 13.45 0.69 -0.77
CA SER A 149 14.44 0.09 0.12
C SER A 149 14.46 0.74 1.50
N SER A 150 14.27 2.06 1.58
CA SER A 150 14.19 2.76 2.88
C SER A 150 12.97 2.33 3.69
N ILE A 151 11.82 2.11 3.04
CA ILE A 151 10.59 1.65 3.70
C ILE A 151 10.75 0.21 4.18
N THR A 152 11.30 -0.67 3.33
CA THR A 152 11.43 -2.09 3.66
C THR A 152 12.49 -2.38 4.72
N SER A 153 13.60 -1.63 4.74
CA SER A 153 14.63 -1.76 5.77
C SER A 153 14.14 -1.33 7.16
N PHE A 154 13.23 -0.36 7.21
CA PHE A 154 12.61 0.06 8.47
C PHE A 154 11.75 -1.06 9.08
N THR A 155 11.04 -1.83 8.25
CA THR A 155 10.19 -2.95 8.70
C THR A 155 10.99 -4.16 9.20
N THR A 156 12.20 -4.39 8.67
CA THR A 156 13.05 -5.51 9.13
C THR A 156 13.71 -5.23 10.49
N ASN A 157 13.84 -3.96 10.87
CA ASN A 157 14.41 -3.54 12.16
C ASN A 157 13.37 -3.45 13.29
N ILE A 158 12.09 -3.63 13.01
CA ILE A 158 11.10 -3.87 14.06
C ILE A 158 11.42 -5.26 14.59
N GLU A 159 12.10 -5.32 15.74
CA GLU A 159 12.27 -6.55 16.50
C GLU A 159 10.91 -7.22 16.57
N LYS A 160 10.86 -8.51 16.19
CA LYS A 160 9.70 -9.35 16.48
C LYS A 160 9.50 -9.22 17.99
N GLU A 161 8.54 -8.44 18.42
CA GLU A 161 8.08 -8.53 19.80
C GLU A 161 7.76 -9.99 19.99
N ASN A 162 8.48 -10.63 20.91
CA ASN A 162 8.19 -11.99 21.31
C ASN A 162 6.78 -11.92 21.90
N ILE A 163 5.79 -12.26 21.09
CA ILE A 163 4.47 -12.57 21.60
C ILE A 163 4.69 -13.76 22.50
N ASP A 164 4.35 -13.62 23.77
CA ASP A 164 4.44 -14.69 24.74
C ASP A 164 3.65 -15.91 24.19
N GLU A 165 4.25 -17.09 24.25
CA GLU A 165 3.63 -18.32 23.75
C GLU A 165 2.20 -18.52 24.30
N GLU A 166 1.95 -18.07 25.56
CA GLU A 166 0.61 -18.08 26.15
C GLU A 166 -0.36 -17.13 25.47
N GLU A 167 0.11 -15.97 25.02
CA GLU A 167 -0.71 -14.98 24.31
C GLU A 167 -1.02 -15.43 22.88
N GLU A 168 -0.04 -16.02 22.19
CA GLU A 168 -0.25 -16.64 20.90
C GLU A 168 -1.28 -17.76 20.96
N GLN A 169 -1.21 -18.62 21.99
CA GLN A 169 -2.17 -19.71 22.16
C GLN A 169 -3.59 -19.19 22.43
N LYS A 170 -3.74 -18.15 23.25
CA LYS A 170 -5.05 -17.50 23.49
C LYS A 170 -5.65 -16.93 22.21
N ILE A 171 -4.84 -16.24 21.39
CA ILE A 171 -5.27 -15.70 20.10
C ILE A 171 -5.72 -16.84 19.17
N ARG A 172 -4.97 -17.93 19.08
CA ARG A 172 -5.33 -19.11 18.28
C ARG A 172 -6.66 -19.72 18.72
N ASP A 173 -6.87 -19.85 20.02
CA ASP A 173 -8.09 -20.43 20.56
C ASP A 173 -9.32 -19.55 20.30
N GLU A 174 -9.16 -18.22 20.35
CA GLU A 174 -10.23 -17.29 19.99
C GLU A 174 -10.53 -17.33 18.47
N LEU A 175 -9.50 -17.39 17.62
CA LEU A 175 -9.67 -17.50 16.16
C LEU A 175 -10.39 -18.82 15.78
N LYS A 176 -10.08 -19.93 16.48
CA LYS A 176 -10.80 -21.20 16.31
C LYS A 176 -12.26 -21.09 16.69
N LYS A 177 -12.58 -20.44 17.82
CA LYS A 177 -13.98 -20.23 18.26
C LYS A 177 -14.79 -19.41 17.24
N LEU A 178 -14.11 -18.49 16.54
CA LEU A 178 -14.70 -17.65 15.51
C LEU A 178 -14.75 -18.32 14.12
N GLY A 179 -14.16 -19.52 13.96
CA GLY A 179 -14.18 -20.29 12.71
C GLY A 179 -13.16 -19.83 11.67
N TYR A 180 -12.08 -19.15 12.08
CA TYR A 180 -11.00 -18.71 11.19
C TYR A 180 -9.84 -19.71 11.08
N LEU A 181 -9.78 -20.72 11.94
CA LEU A 181 -8.73 -21.77 11.96
C LEU A 181 -9.37 -23.14 12.13
#